data_c44bc08968882ab03377219fe82c10d6
#
_entry.id   c44bc08968882ab03377219fe82c10d6
#
_cell.length_a   1.000
_cell.length_b   1.000
_cell.length_c   1.000
_cell.angle_alpha   90.00
_cell.angle_beta   90.00
_cell.angle_gamma   90.00
#
_symmetry.space_group_name_H-M   'P 1'
#
loop_
_entity.id
_entity.type
_entity.pdbx_description
1 polymer ?
#
loop_
_entity_poly.entity_id
_entity_poly.type
_entity_poly.pdbx_seq_one_letter_code
_entity_poly.pdbx_strand_id
1 'polypeptide(L)'
;RENTDGTFAITAVQHVPEKEAIVDNGARFEPQSGTLNSVIPPAVQHLTVEVSAADGQYLAQAKWDTPKVVKGVSFMLRLTVAADDGSERLVSTARTTETTYRFTQLAPGNYRLTVRAVNAWGQQGDPASVSFRIAAPAAPSQIELTPGYFQITAVPRLAVYDPTVQFEFWFSETRITDIRQVETTARYLGTGLYWIAASINIKPGHDYYFYIRSVNTVGKSAFVEAVGQPSDDASGYLDFFKGE
;
A
#
# COMPACT_ATOMS: atom_id res chain seq x y z
N ARG A 1 -5.43 -9.34 31.06
CA ARG A 1 -5.27 -9.51 30.77
C ARG A 1 -4.77 -9.51 30.08
N GLU A 2 -4.86 -9.40 29.77
CA GLU A 2 -4.40 -9.34 29.05
C GLU A 2 -4.09 -9.48 28.39
N ASN A 3 -3.98 -9.49 28.24
CA ASN A 3 -3.67 -9.48 27.41
C ASN A 3 -3.37 -9.68 26.94
N THR A 4 -3.34 -9.62 27.00
CA THR A 4 -3.13 -9.73 26.48
C THR A 4 -2.91 -9.89 25.83
N ASP A 5 -2.84 -9.57 25.63
CA ASP A 5 -2.78 -9.60 24.94
C ASP A 5 -2.60 -9.30 24.20
N GLY A 6 -2.55 -8.85 24.03
CA GLY A 6 -2.50 -8.24 23.31
C GLY A 6 -2.28 -8.23 22.38
N THR A 7 -2.02 -8.07 22.12
CA THR A 7 -1.86 -8.10 21.34
C THR A 7 -1.98 -8.09 20.34
N PHE A 8 -2.15 -7.66 20.07
CA PHE A 8 -2.36 -7.67 19.12
C PHE A 8 -2.45 -7.05 18.29
N ALA A 9 -2.34 -6.69 18.26
CA ALA A 9 -2.44 -6.06 17.57
C ALA A 9 -2.46 -5.77 16.78
N ILE A 10 -2.36 -5.52 16.75
CA ILE A 10 -2.33 -5.33 16.07
C ILE A 10 -2.49 -4.86 15.35
N THR A 11 -2.55 -4.55 15.35
CA THR A 11 -2.66 -4.17 14.72
C THR A 11 -3.09 -3.66 14.11
N ALA A 12 -3.18 -3.22 14.19
CA ALA A 12 -3.60 -2.73 13.64
C ALA A 12 -4.42 -2.51 13.34
N VAL A 13 -4.79 -2.48 13.77
CA VAL A 13 -5.50 -2.53 13.65
C VAL A 13 -6.24 -2.34 14.06
N GLN A 14 -6.59 -2.30 14.42
CA GLN A 14 -7.35 -2.19 14.88
C GLN A 14 -8.17 -2.41 15.33
N HIS A 15 -8.42 -2.68 15.72
CA HIS A 15 -9.25 -3.04 16.18
C HIS A 15 -9.92 -3.36 16.65
N VAL A 16 -9.89 -3.43 16.57
CA VAL A 16 -10.83 -3.90 17.03
C VAL A 16 -11.25 -3.76 18.14
N PRO A 17 -11.81 -3.31 18.48
CA PRO A 17 -12.03 -3.31 19.66
C PRO A 17 -12.96 -4.07 20.15
N GLU A 18 -13.66 -4.33 19.98
CA GLU A 18 -14.35 -5.08 20.52
C GLU A 18 -13.69 -6.10 20.86
N LYS A 19 -12.87 -6.36 20.87
CA LYS A 19 -12.30 -7.36 21.29
C LYS A 19 -11.89 -7.36 22.48
N GLU A 20 -12.04 -6.83 23.07
CA GLU A 20 -11.71 -6.98 24.09
C GLU A 20 -12.53 -7.21 24.86
N ALA A 21 -13.14 -6.98 24.82
CA ALA A 21 -13.89 -7.30 25.62
C ALA A 21 -14.25 -8.54 25.61
N ILE A 22 -14.32 -8.98 25.39
CA ILE A 22 -14.63 -10.06 25.46
C ILE A 22 -13.97 -10.84 25.84
N VAL A 23 -13.53 -10.78 26.05
CA VAL A 23 -13.01 -11.67 26.34
C VAL A 23 -13.00 -12.15 27.16
N ASP A 24 -13.38 -11.81 27.52
CA ASP A 24 -13.50 -12.37 28.21
C ASP A 24 -14.09 -12.94 28.42
N ASN A 25 -14.51 -12.84 28.17
CA ASN A 25 -15.07 -13.50 28.42
C ASN A 25 -15.13 -14.45 28.28
N GLY A 26 -14.95 -14.50 28.22
CA GLY A 26 -14.93 -15.21 28.14
C GLY A 26 -14.75 -16.11 28.40
N ALA A 27 -14.66 -16.09 28.52
CA ALA A 27 -14.47 -16.78 28.73
C ALA A 27 -14.47 -17.53 29.27
N ARG A 28 -14.66 -17.60 29.46
CA ARG A 28 -14.79 -18.30 30.05
C ARG A 28 -14.68 -19.32 30.25
N PHE A 29 -14.59 -19.80 30.44
CA PHE A 29 -14.45 -20.83 30.61
C PHE A 29 -14.53 -21.86 30.89
N GLU A 30 -14.77 -22.18 30.76
CA GLU A 30 -14.91 -23.15 31.16
C GLU A 30 -14.48 -24.17 30.79
N PRO A 31 -14.29 -24.66 31.30
CA PRO A 31 -13.60 -25.76 30.93
C PRO A 31 -14.44 -26.75 30.46
N GLN A 32 -14.26 -27.17 29.49
CA GLN A 32 -14.93 -28.04 28.94
C GLN A 32 -14.42 -29.29 29.14
N SER A 33 -15.07 -30.11 29.47
CA SER A 33 -14.74 -31.47 29.60
C SER A 33 -14.89 -32.18 28.30
N GLY A 34 -15.20 -31.50 27.29
CA GLY A 34 -15.36 -32.12 25.99
C GLY A 34 -14.06 -32.58 25.38
N THR A 35 -14.15 -33.22 24.26
CA THR A 35 -12.97 -33.61 23.52
C THR A 35 -12.24 -32.39 23.00
N LEU A 36 -11.01 -32.58 22.62
CA LEU A 36 -10.23 -31.48 22.04
C LEU A 36 -10.88 -30.91 20.78
N ASN A 37 -11.65 -31.72 20.08
CA ASN A 37 -12.27 -31.28 18.85
C ASN A 37 -13.45 -30.36 19.06
N SER A 38 -14.00 -30.30 20.27
CA SER A 38 -15.11 -29.41 20.58
C SER A 38 -14.66 -28.02 21.03
N VAL A 39 -13.36 -27.79 21.16
CA VAL A 39 -12.84 -26.52 21.58
C VAL A 39 -12.99 -25.49 20.45
N ILE A 40 -13.60 -24.35 20.78
CA ILE A 40 -13.73 -23.27 19.82
C ILE A 40 -12.32 -22.70 19.56
N PRO A 41 -11.90 -22.60 18.30
CA PRO A 41 -10.56 -22.13 18.02
C PRO A 41 -10.43 -20.63 18.32
N PRO A 42 -9.24 -20.19 18.77
CA PRO A 42 -9.03 -18.77 19.02
C PRO A 42 -8.98 -17.97 17.72
N ALA A 43 -9.07 -16.66 17.85
CA ALA A 43 -8.93 -15.77 16.72
C ALA A 43 -7.54 -15.93 16.08
N VAL A 44 -7.46 -15.77 14.76
CA VAL A 44 -6.17 -15.80 14.08
C VAL A 44 -5.37 -14.55 14.43
N GLN A 45 -4.05 -14.65 14.33
CA GLN A 45 -3.12 -13.58 14.70
C GLN A 45 -2.35 -13.11 13.47
N HIS A 46 -1.84 -11.89 13.56
CA HIS A 46 -0.95 -11.32 12.54
C HIS A 46 -1.56 -11.32 11.14
N LEU A 47 -2.86 -11.04 11.07
CA LEU A 47 -3.55 -10.96 9.79
C LEU A 47 -3.05 -9.74 9.02
N THR A 48 -2.47 -9.98 7.86
CA THR A 48 -1.94 -8.93 6.97
C THR A 48 -2.40 -9.19 5.56
N VAL A 49 -2.45 -8.11 4.77
CA VAL A 49 -2.78 -8.19 3.35
C VAL A 49 -1.78 -7.36 2.57
N GLU A 50 -1.21 -7.97 1.53
CA GLU A 50 -0.35 -7.27 0.59
C GLU A 50 -1.08 -7.14 -0.73
N VAL A 51 -1.08 -5.94 -1.30
CA VAL A 51 -1.75 -5.65 -2.56
C VAL A 51 -0.71 -5.52 -3.65
N SER A 52 -0.98 -6.11 -4.81
CA SER A 52 -0.12 -5.98 -5.97
C SER A 52 -0.96 -5.92 -7.23
N ALA A 53 -0.33 -5.61 -8.35
CA ALA A 53 -0.98 -5.60 -9.65
C ALA A 53 -0.21 -6.52 -10.59
N ALA A 54 -0.93 -7.31 -11.37
CA ALA A 54 -0.34 -8.19 -12.35
C ALA A 54 -1.34 -8.36 -13.49
N ASP A 55 -0.84 -8.27 -14.72
CA ASP A 55 -1.65 -8.49 -15.93
C ASP A 55 -2.92 -7.64 -15.97
N GLY A 56 -2.82 -6.40 -15.50
CA GLY A 56 -3.96 -5.49 -15.51
C GLY A 56 -4.99 -5.74 -14.42
N GLN A 57 -4.70 -6.63 -13.49
CA GLN A 57 -5.60 -6.96 -12.39
C GLN A 57 -4.96 -6.64 -11.06
N TYR A 58 -5.80 -6.38 -10.07
CA TYR A 58 -5.33 -6.17 -8.71
C TYR A 58 -5.52 -7.43 -7.90
N LEU A 59 -4.52 -7.75 -7.11
CA LEU A 59 -4.46 -8.96 -6.29
C LEU A 59 -4.26 -8.57 -4.83
N ALA A 60 -4.82 -9.35 -3.93
CA ALA A 60 -4.61 -9.19 -2.51
C ALA A 60 -4.22 -10.54 -1.92
N GLN A 61 -3.04 -10.59 -1.31
CA GLN A 61 -2.54 -11.80 -0.67
C GLN A 61 -2.66 -11.65 0.84
N ALA A 62 -3.54 -12.44 1.43
CA ALA A 62 -3.74 -12.44 2.87
C ALA A 62 -2.88 -13.52 3.51
N LYS A 63 -2.35 -13.22 4.69
CA LYS A 63 -1.56 -14.15 5.50
C LYS A 63 -1.93 -13.97 6.96
N TRP A 64 -1.90 -15.04 7.72
CA TRP A 64 -2.17 -14.99 9.15
C TRP A 64 -1.49 -16.15 9.85
N ASP A 65 -1.50 -16.12 11.18
CA ASP A 65 -0.99 -17.19 12.00
C ASP A 65 -2.08 -17.65 12.96
N THR A 66 -1.92 -18.85 13.47
CA THR A 66 -2.77 -19.34 14.55
C THR A 66 -1.95 -19.41 15.83
N PRO A 67 -2.50 -18.97 16.96
CA PRO A 67 -1.77 -19.03 18.21
C PRO A 67 -1.58 -20.47 18.70
N LYS A 68 -2.37 -21.40 18.15
CA LYS A 68 -2.38 -22.76 18.60
C LYS A 68 -2.78 -23.66 17.42
N VAL A 69 -2.04 -24.71 17.24
CA VAL A 69 -2.37 -25.68 16.19
C VAL A 69 -3.50 -26.57 16.71
N VAL A 70 -4.61 -26.55 15.98
CA VAL A 70 -5.75 -27.41 16.28
C VAL A 70 -6.04 -28.23 15.05
N LYS A 71 -6.09 -29.56 15.23
CA LYS A 71 -6.34 -30.46 14.11
C LYS A 71 -7.74 -30.25 13.55
N GLY A 72 -7.85 -30.27 12.24
CA GLY A 72 -9.15 -30.12 11.61
C GLY A 72 -9.64 -28.69 11.50
N VAL A 73 -8.78 -27.71 11.77
CA VAL A 73 -9.16 -26.31 11.66
C VAL A 73 -9.13 -25.86 10.21
N SER A 74 -10.17 -25.16 9.79
CA SER A 74 -10.19 -24.42 8.54
C SER A 74 -10.45 -22.95 8.85
N PHE A 75 -10.35 -22.13 7.83
CA PHE A 75 -10.51 -20.69 7.95
C PHE A 75 -11.58 -20.21 7.00
N MET A 76 -12.51 -19.40 7.49
CA MET A 76 -13.53 -18.77 6.68
C MET A 76 -13.15 -17.32 6.49
N LEU A 77 -13.12 -16.90 5.22
CA LEU A 77 -12.75 -15.55 4.84
C LEU A 77 -13.95 -14.84 4.27
N ARG A 78 -14.10 -13.58 4.64
CA ARG A 78 -15.17 -12.73 4.10
C ARG A 78 -14.54 -11.40 3.70
N LEU A 79 -14.64 -11.08 2.42
CA LEU A 79 -14.08 -9.86 1.88
C LEU A 79 -15.23 -8.93 1.50
N THR A 80 -15.21 -7.71 2.03
CA THR A 80 -16.19 -6.69 1.71
C THR A 80 -15.50 -5.45 1.18
N VAL A 81 -16.23 -4.63 0.45
CA VAL A 81 -15.74 -3.35 -0.05
C VAL A 81 -16.72 -2.26 0.37
N ALA A 82 -16.19 -1.10 0.74
CA ALA A 82 -17.03 0.03 1.12
C ALA A 82 -17.75 0.58 -0.11
N ALA A 83 -19.04 0.81 0.02
CA ALA A 83 -19.84 1.46 -1.01
C ALA A 83 -19.84 2.97 -0.79
N ASP A 84 -20.31 3.72 -1.78
CA ASP A 84 -20.31 5.18 -1.74
C ASP A 84 -21.17 5.73 -0.60
N ASP A 85 -22.18 4.99 -0.17
CA ASP A 85 -23.06 5.42 0.91
C ASP A 85 -22.53 5.04 2.30
N GLY A 86 -21.33 4.48 2.37
CA GLY A 86 -20.72 4.07 3.63
C GLY A 86 -21.05 2.67 4.08
N SER A 87 -21.95 1.97 3.39
CA SER A 87 -22.25 0.58 3.68
C SER A 87 -21.15 -0.32 3.11
N GLU A 88 -21.17 -1.60 3.49
CA GLU A 88 -20.25 -2.58 2.95
C GLU A 88 -20.99 -3.54 2.03
N ARG A 89 -20.37 -3.86 0.91
CA ARG A 89 -20.87 -4.81 -0.06
C ARG A 89 -19.99 -6.06 -0.05
N LEU A 90 -20.60 -7.23 -0.01
CA LEU A 90 -19.85 -8.47 -0.06
C LEU A 90 -19.20 -8.64 -1.43
N VAL A 91 -17.89 -8.90 -1.42
CA VAL A 91 -17.13 -9.15 -2.64
C VAL A 91 -16.93 -10.64 -2.84
N SER A 92 -16.50 -11.34 -1.79
CA SER A 92 -16.14 -12.74 -1.90
C SER A 92 -16.14 -13.40 -0.54
N THR A 93 -16.44 -14.69 -0.53
CA THR A 93 -16.21 -15.54 0.64
C THR A 93 -15.36 -16.72 0.20
N ALA A 94 -14.57 -17.25 1.11
CA ALA A 94 -13.69 -18.37 0.81
C ALA A 94 -13.46 -19.21 2.05
N ARG A 95 -13.01 -20.42 1.84
CA ARG A 95 -12.65 -21.33 2.90
C ARG A 95 -11.35 -22.01 2.52
N THR A 96 -10.42 -22.10 3.46
CA THR A 96 -9.13 -22.73 3.22
C THR A 96 -8.66 -23.40 4.50
N THR A 97 -7.79 -24.39 4.38
CA THR A 97 -7.10 -24.98 5.51
C THR A 97 -5.69 -24.42 5.68
N GLU A 98 -5.26 -23.54 4.76
CA GLU A 98 -3.95 -22.92 4.83
C GLU A 98 -4.04 -21.59 5.56
N THR A 99 -2.90 -21.02 5.90
CA THR A 99 -2.84 -19.73 6.60
C THR A 99 -2.58 -18.59 5.64
N THR A 100 -2.89 -18.77 4.39
CA THR A 100 -2.76 -17.76 3.35
C THR A 100 -3.87 -17.92 2.33
N TYR A 101 -4.26 -16.82 1.71
CA TYR A 101 -5.24 -16.87 0.63
C TYR A 101 -5.05 -15.68 -0.30
N ARG A 102 -5.25 -15.91 -1.60
CA ARG A 102 -5.10 -14.86 -2.61
C ARG A 102 -6.44 -14.53 -3.23
N PHE A 103 -6.81 -13.27 -3.17
CA PHE A 103 -7.98 -12.75 -3.89
C PHE A 103 -7.49 -12.15 -5.21
N THR A 104 -8.20 -12.41 -6.29
CA THR A 104 -7.83 -11.94 -7.63
C THR A 104 -8.95 -11.13 -8.24
N GLN A 105 -8.64 -10.41 -9.32
CA GLN A 105 -9.62 -9.66 -10.10
C GLN A 105 -10.36 -8.63 -9.26
N LEU A 106 -9.64 -7.97 -8.36
CA LEU A 106 -10.22 -6.95 -7.51
C LEU A 106 -10.22 -5.60 -8.22
N ALA A 107 -11.25 -4.81 -7.96
CA ALA A 107 -11.34 -3.43 -8.44
C ALA A 107 -10.76 -2.48 -7.40
N PRO A 108 -10.43 -1.25 -7.78
CA PRO A 108 -10.05 -0.25 -6.79
C PRO A 108 -11.16 -0.03 -5.77
N GLY A 109 -10.77 0.18 -4.53
CA GLY A 109 -11.73 0.41 -3.45
C GLY A 109 -11.11 0.19 -2.08
N ASN A 110 -11.92 0.42 -1.05
CA ASN A 110 -11.56 0.20 0.34
C ASN A 110 -12.17 -1.11 0.80
N TYR A 111 -11.32 -2.03 1.21
CA TYR A 111 -11.73 -3.39 1.52
C TYR A 111 -11.56 -3.69 2.99
N ARG A 112 -12.37 -4.62 3.47
CA ARG A 112 -12.18 -5.23 4.77
C ARG A 112 -12.19 -6.74 4.61
N LEU A 113 -11.17 -7.39 5.16
CA LEU A 113 -11.11 -8.85 5.20
C LEU A 113 -11.32 -9.31 6.63
N THR A 114 -12.22 -10.26 6.81
CA THR A 114 -12.48 -10.88 8.10
C THR A 114 -12.17 -12.36 7.98
N VAL A 115 -11.41 -12.90 8.94
CA VAL A 115 -11.01 -14.30 8.96
C VAL A 115 -11.44 -14.89 10.29
N ARG A 116 -12.12 -16.04 10.24
CA ARG A 116 -12.50 -16.81 11.42
C ARG A 116 -11.94 -18.22 11.30
N ALA A 117 -11.39 -18.72 12.37
CA ALA A 117 -11.01 -20.13 12.44
C ALA A 117 -12.24 -20.97 12.76
N VAL A 118 -12.35 -22.13 12.14
CA VAL A 118 -13.50 -23.01 12.29
C VAL A 118 -12.98 -24.41 12.62
N ASN A 119 -13.48 -25.03 13.66
CA ASN A 119 -13.04 -26.37 14.04
C ASN A 119 -13.79 -27.44 13.21
N ALA A 120 -13.47 -28.70 13.46
CA ALA A 120 -14.06 -29.81 12.72
C ALA A 120 -15.57 -29.92 12.93
N TRP A 121 -16.10 -29.31 14.00
CA TRP A 121 -17.53 -29.36 14.30
C TRP A 121 -18.30 -28.16 13.73
N GLY A 122 -17.63 -27.28 13.02
CA GLY A 122 -18.26 -26.09 12.46
C GLY A 122 -18.36 -24.92 13.42
N GLN A 123 -17.77 -25.01 14.61
CA GLN A 123 -17.78 -23.91 15.56
C GLN A 123 -16.76 -22.85 15.13
N GLN A 124 -17.19 -21.60 15.14
CA GLN A 124 -16.38 -20.50 14.65
C GLN A 124 -15.79 -19.73 15.82
N GLY A 125 -14.52 -19.38 15.69
CA GLY A 125 -13.86 -18.50 16.64
C GLY A 125 -14.19 -17.04 16.39
N ASP A 126 -13.60 -16.18 17.22
CA ASP A 126 -13.75 -14.74 17.05
C ASP A 126 -13.11 -14.28 15.75
N PRO A 127 -13.66 -13.24 15.13
CA PRO A 127 -13.10 -12.74 13.89
C PRO A 127 -11.85 -11.92 14.10
N ALA A 128 -10.92 -12.02 13.17
CA ALA A 128 -9.86 -11.05 13.02
C ALA A 128 -10.14 -10.28 11.73
N SER A 129 -9.90 -8.98 11.74
CA SER A 129 -10.19 -8.14 10.58
C SER A 129 -9.01 -7.25 10.26
N VAL A 130 -8.86 -6.94 8.97
CA VAL A 130 -7.88 -6.00 8.49
C VAL A 130 -8.51 -5.22 7.35
N SER A 131 -8.22 -3.93 7.30
CA SER A 131 -8.66 -3.07 6.21
C SER A 131 -7.49 -2.78 5.29
N PHE A 132 -7.76 -2.72 4.00
CA PHE A 132 -6.75 -2.36 3.02
C PHE A 132 -7.40 -1.61 1.87
N ARG A 133 -6.59 -0.89 1.14
CA ARG A 133 -7.08 -0.07 0.04
C ARG A 133 -6.37 -0.45 -1.24
N ILE A 134 -7.13 -0.60 -2.31
CA ILE A 134 -6.60 -0.77 -3.65
C ILE A 134 -6.86 0.53 -4.40
N ALA A 135 -5.80 1.27 -4.69
CA ALA A 135 -5.90 2.51 -5.44
C ALA A 135 -4.54 2.83 -6.04
N ALA A 136 -4.57 3.38 -7.24
CA ALA A 136 -3.37 3.97 -7.81
C ALA A 136 -2.94 5.13 -6.91
N PRO A 137 -1.65 5.43 -6.82
CA PRO A 137 -1.19 6.52 -5.97
C PRO A 137 -1.66 7.86 -6.53
N ALA A 138 -1.78 8.86 -5.67
CA ALA A 138 -2.11 10.20 -6.09
C ALA A 138 -0.96 10.80 -6.90
N ALA A 139 -1.27 11.61 -7.89
CA ALA A 139 -0.25 12.33 -8.65
C ALA A 139 0.51 13.27 -7.72
N PRO A 140 1.75 13.64 -8.05
CA PRO A 140 2.49 14.61 -7.25
C PRO A 140 1.69 15.91 -7.15
N SER A 141 1.58 16.44 -5.93
CA SER A 141 0.89 17.70 -5.70
C SER A 141 1.79 18.89 -6.00
N GLN A 142 3.10 18.66 -5.95
CA GLN A 142 4.09 19.71 -6.15
C GLN A 142 5.36 19.07 -6.67
N ILE A 143 6.01 19.73 -7.63
CA ILE A 143 7.33 19.34 -8.10
C ILE A 143 8.25 20.53 -7.93
N GLU A 144 9.26 20.37 -7.12
CA GLU A 144 10.26 21.41 -6.89
C GLU A 144 11.43 21.14 -7.83
N LEU A 145 11.69 22.10 -8.72
CA LEU A 145 12.84 22.05 -9.62
C LEU A 145 13.89 23.05 -9.12
N THR A 146 15.06 22.55 -8.83
CA THR A 146 16.17 23.37 -8.35
C THR A 146 17.24 23.43 -9.44
N PRO A 147 17.48 24.61 -10.03
CA PRO A 147 18.54 24.76 -11.01
C PRO A 147 19.90 24.58 -10.36
N GLY A 148 20.78 23.85 -11.03
CA GLY A 148 22.15 23.72 -10.63
C GLY A 148 23.06 23.98 -11.81
N TYR A 149 24.35 23.89 -11.59
CA TYR A 149 25.33 24.16 -12.63
C TYR A 149 25.26 23.06 -13.68
N PHE A 150 24.65 23.40 -14.85
CA PHE A 150 24.41 22.45 -15.93
C PHE A 150 23.62 21.23 -15.49
N GLN A 151 22.69 21.43 -14.55
CA GLN A 151 21.83 20.35 -14.08
C GLN A 151 20.52 20.93 -13.52
N ILE A 152 19.53 20.06 -13.36
CA ILE A 152 18.28 20.39 -12.69
C ILE A 152 17.96 19.23 -11.74
N THR A 153 17.66 19.57 -10.49
CA THR A 153 17.21 18.58 -9.50
C THR A 153 15.70 18.66 -9.39
N ALA A 154 15.04 17.54 -9.56
CA ALA A 154 13.57 17.45 -9.47
C ALA A 154 13.19 16.68 -8.21
N VAL A 155 12.37 17.30 -7.36
CA VAL A 155 11.89 16.69 -6.11
C VAL A 155 10.37 16.77 -6.10
N PRO A 156 9.68 15.68 -6.46
CA PRO A 156 8.22 15.65 -6.37
C PRO A 156 7.79 15.45 -4.92
N ARG A 157 6.61 15.95 -4.61
CA ARG A 157 6.02 15.79 -3.28
C ARG A 157 4.56 15.41 -3.41
N LEU A 158 4.10 14.57 -2.50
CA LEU A 158 2.70 14.20 -2.40
C LEU A 158 2.02 15.10 -1.37
N ALA A 159 0.72 15.33 -1.56
CA ALA A 159 -0.06 16.07 -0.58
C ALA A 159 -0.08 15.36 0.77
N VAL A 160 -0.13 14.01 0.73
CA VAL A 160 -0.06 13.17 1.93
C VAL A 160 1.08 12.17 1.71
N TYR A 161 2.00 12.11 2.65
CA TYR A 161 3.14 11.22 2.55
C TYR A 161 2.70 9.76 2.45
N ASP A 162 3.27 9.03 1.49
CA ASP A 162 3.00 7.61 1.27
C ASP A 162 4.33 6.91 1.03
N PRO A 163 4.81 6.11 1.98
CA PRO A 163 6.12 5.47 1.85
C PRO A 163 6.18 4.39 0.77
N THR A 164 5.03 3.95 0.23
CA THR A 164 5.00 2.94 -0.83
C THR A 164 5.21 3.54 -2.20
N VAL A 165 5.20 4.88 -2.32
CA VAL A 165 5.23 5.56 -3.61
C VAL A 165 6.65 5.95 -3.97
N GLN A 166 6.98 5.71 -5.22
CA GLN A 166 8.14 6.28 -5.88
C GLN A 166 7.64 7.08 -7.08
N PHE A 167 8.56 7.77 -7.75
CA PHE A 167 8.21 8.61 -8.89
C PHE A 167 8.96 8.18 -10.12
N GLU A 168 8.28 8.16 -11.26
CA GLU A 168 8.91 8.01 -12.57
C GLU A 168 9.23 9.39 -13.11
N PHE A 169 10.45 9.56 -13.61
CA PHE A 169 10.94 10.83 -14.15
C PHE A 169 11.12 10.68 -15.64
N TRP A 170 10.41 11.52 -16.38
CA TRP A 170 10.50 11.60 -17.82
C TRP A 170 10.89 13.01 -18.21
N PHE A 171 11.57 13.17 -19.34
CA PHE A 171 12.22 14.41 -19.71
C PHE A 171 12.00 14.70 -21.18
N SER A 172 11.81 15.98 -21.51
CA SER A 172 11.72 16.43 -22.90
C SER A 172 12.32 17.81 -23.04
N GLU A 173 12.97 18.05 -24.17
CA GLU A 173 13.46 19.38 -24.52
C GLU A 173 12.38 20.26 -25.10
N THR A 174 11.24 19.69 -25.44
CA THR A 174 10.10 20.41 -25.96
C THR A 174 8.86 20.08 -25.16
N ARG A 175 7.93 21.00 -25.11
CA ARG A 175 6.69 20.78 -24.37
C ARG A 175 5.83 19.74 -25.06
N ILE A 176 5.36 18.78 -24.27
CA ILE A 176 4.43 17.77 -24.74
C ILE A 176 3.03 18.22 -24.39
N THR A 177 2.24 18.58 -25.40
CA THR A 177 0.90 19.13 -25.16
C THR A 177 -0.13 18.06 -24.87
N ASP A 178 0.08 16.83 -25.36
CA ASP A 178 -0.80 15.72 -25.07
C ASP A 178 -0.09 14.79 -24.08
N ILE A 179 -0.52 14.82 -22.85
CA ILE A 179 0.15 14.09 -21.78
C ILE A 179 0.12 12.57 -22.00
N ARG A 180 -0.77 12.08 -22.85
CA ARG A 180 -0.82 10.65 -23.20
C ARG A 180 0.36 10.26 -24.10
N GLN A 181 1.06 11.24 -24.67
CA GLN A 181 2.20 11.01 -25.55
C GLN A 181 3.53 11.00 -24.80
N VAL A 182 3.53 11.21 -23.48
CA VAL A 182 4.77 11.30 -22.72
C VAL A 182 5.61 10.03 -22.87
N GLU A 183 4.99 8.87 -22.75
CA GLU A 183 5.72 7.60 -22.82
C GLU A 183 6.30 7.31 -24.19
N THR A 184 5.78 7.92 -25.25
CA THR A 184 6.29 7.72 -26.61
C THR A 184 7.23 8.82 -27.06
N THR A 185 7.10 10.03 -26.50
CA THR A 185 7.82 11.21 -26.96
C THR A 185 8.95 11.62 -26.01
N ALA A 186 8.73 11.48 -24.70
CA ALA A 186 9.71 11.89 -23.70
C ALA A 186 10.72 10.78 -23.47
N ARG A 187 11.85 11.16 -22.88
CA ARG A 187 12.89 10.23 -22.50
C ARG A 187 12.71 9.81 -21.04
N TYR A 188 12.64 8.52 -20.81
CA TYR A 188 12.56 7.99 -19.44
C TYR A 188 13.93 8.12 -18.77
N LEU A 189 13.98 8.76 -17.60
CA LEU A 189 15.21 8.94 -16.85
C LEU A 189 15.41 7.85 -15.80
N GLY A 190 14.35 7.50 -15.08
CA GLY A 190 14.43 6.51 -14.02
C GLY A 190 13.31 6.68 -13.02
N THR A 191 13.37 5.86 -11.97
CA THR A 191 12.38 5.84 -10.90
C THR A 191 13.09 6.03 -9.56
N GLY A 192 12.53 6.84 -8.69
CA GLY A 192 13.09 7.11 -7.38
C GLY A 192 12.32 8.19 -6.65
N LEU A 193 12.92 8.73 -5.59
CA LEU A 193 12.28 9.78 -4.79
C LEU A 193 12.64 11.18 -5.29
N TYR A 194 13.74 11.30 -6.01
CA TYR A 194 14.17 12.55 -6.63
C TYR A 194 15.06 12.19 -7.82
N TRP A 195 15.37 13.17 -8.65
CA TRP A 195 16.23 12.95 -9.80
C TRP A 195 17.11 14.16 -10.06
N ILE A 196 18.39 13.92 -10.34
CA ILE A 196 19.33 14.96 -10.73
C ILE A 196 19.59 14.77 -12.23
N ALA A 197 19.04 15.68 -13.04
CA ALA A 197 19.16 15.61 -14.48
C ALA A 197 20.44 16.32 -14.91
N ALA A 198 21.55 15.60 -14.87
CA ALA A 198 22.85 16.12 -15.25
C ALA A 198 23.48 15.36 -16.42
N SER A 199 23.02 14.14 -16.64
CA SER A 199 23.62 13.26 -17.68
C SER A 199 22.98 13.44 -19.04
N ILE A 200 21.99 14.32 -19.17
CA ILE A 200 21.26 14.53 -20.41
C ILE A 200 21.56 15.92 -20.95
N ASN A 201 22.66 16.13 -21.49
CA ASN A 201 23.07 17.31 -22.26
C ASN A 201 22.26 18.58 -21.95
N ILE A 202 22.18 18.93 -20.67
CA ILE A 202 21.45 20.09 -20.18
C ILE A 202 22.23 21.36 -20.48
N LYS A 203 21.57 22.36 -21.08
CA LYS A 203 22.20 23.63 -21.48
C LYS A 203 21.55 24.80 -20.77
N PRO A 204 22.33 25.78 -20.28
CA PRO A 204 21.77 26.98 -19.67
C PRO A 204 20.89 27.76 -20.64
N GLY A 205 19.90 28.45 -20.11
CA GLY A 205 19.04 29.32 -20.91
C GLY A 205 17.99 28.63 -21.73
N HIS A 206 17.87 27.33 -21.61
CA HIS A 206 16.89 26.55 -22.35
C HIS A 206 15.87 25.96 -21.36
N ASP A 207 14.59 25.98 -21.74
CA ASP A 207 13.55 25.36 -20.92
C ASP A 207 13.54 23.86 -21.13
N TYR A 208 13.46 23.13 -20.02
CA TYR A 208 13.35 21.68 -20.04
C TYR A 208 12.07 21.28 -19.33
N TYR A 209 11.45 20.21 -19.81
CA TYR A 209 10.14 19.78 -19.35
C TYR A 209 10.27 18.42 -18.70
N PHE A 210 9.82 18.35 -17.46
CA PHE A 210 9.79 17.10 -16.70
C PHE A 210 8.35 16.65 -16.58
N TYR A 211 8.13 15.38 -16.82
CA TYR A 211 6.83 14.73 -16.66
C TYR A 211 7.03 13.66 -15.63
N ILE A 212 6.36 13.81 -14.51
CA ILE A 212 6.60 12.98 -13.34
C ILE A 212 5.27 12.41 -12.89
N ARG A 213 5.26 11.12 -12.59
CA ARG A 213 4.07 10.48 -12.02
C ARG A 213 4.47 9.60 -10.86
N SER A 214 3.50 9.38 -9.96
CA SER A 214 3.67 8.51 -8.82
C SER A 214 3.43 7.07 -9.26
N VAL A 215 4.21 6.14 -8.71
CA VAL A 215 4.06 4.71 -8.99
C VAL A 215 4.17 3.93 -7.68
N ASN A 216 3.41 2.87 -7.58
CA ASN A 216 3.56 1.87 -6.53
C ASN A 216 3.19 0.50 -7.10
N THR A 217 3.07 -0.52 -6.25
CA THR A 217 2.76 -1.87 -6.72
C THR A 217 1.35 -1.99 -7.29
N VAL A 218 0.46 -1.04 -6.98
CA VAL A 218 -0.92 -1.08 -7.43
C VAL A 218 -1.08 -0.43 -8.79
N GLY A 219 -0.36 0.65 -9.06
CA GLY A 219 -0.50 1.33 -10.35
C GLY A 219 0.28 2.63 -10.41
N LYS A 220 -0.10 3.46 -11.38
CA LYS A 220 0.59 4.71 -11.69
C LYS A 220 -0.42 5.83 -11.77
N SER A 221 0.00 7.01 -11.34
CA SER A 221 -0.84 8.21 -11.41
C SER A 221 -0.76 8.86 -12.80
N ALA A 222 -1.52 9.92 -13.00
CA ALA A 222 -1.34 10.79 -14.15
C ALA A 222 0.00 11.52 -14.04
N PHE A 223 0.55 11.93 -15.17
CA PHE A 223 1.76 12.74 -15.20
C PHE A 223 1.47 14.18 -14.80
N VAL A 224 2.44 14.80 -14.14
CA VAL A 224 2.43 16.22 -13.81
C VAL A 224 3.64 16.84 -14.49
N GLU A 225 3.41 17.96 -15.16
CA GLU A 225 4.47 18.68 -15.88
C GLU A 225 5.14 19.68 -14.96
N ALA A 226 6.46 19.79 -15.08
CA ALA A 226 7.23 20.86 -14.44
C ALA A 226 8.25 21.37 -15.44
N VAL A 227 8.46 22.69 -15.44
CA VAL A 227 9.34 23.36 -16.41
C VAL A 227 10.46 24.03 -15.62
N GLY A 228 11.69 23.85 -16.08
CA GLY A 228 12.85 24.49 -15.43
C GLY A 228 14.00 24.72 -16.39
N GLN A 229 14.93 25.54 -15.94
CA GLN A 229 16.16 25.82 -16.66
C GLN A 229 17.35 25.53 -15.74
N PRO A 230 18.44 24.98 -16.27
CA PRO A 230 19.66 24.87 -15.48
C PRO A 230 20.32 26.24 -15.35
N SER A 231 21.22 26.37 -14.41
CA SER A 231 21.99 27.58 -14.20
C SER A 231 23.36 27.44 -14.85
N ASP A 232 23.85 28.51 -15.46
CA ASP A 232 25.25 28.58 -15.91
C ASP A 232 26.11 29.24 -14.87
N ASP A 233 25.52 29.68 -13.74
CA ASP A 233 26.22 30.32 -12.66
C ASP A 233 26.70 29.28 -11.67
N ALA A 234 28.00 29.16 -11.53
CA ALA A 234 28.61 28.21 -10.61
C ALA A 234 28.77 28.73 -9.20
N SER A 235 28.30 29.94 -8.90
CA SER A 235 28.56 30.53 -7.57
C SER A 235 27.94 29.70 -6.45
N GLY A 236 26.69 29.26 -6.61
CA GLY A 236 26.05 28.42 -5.60
C GLY A 236 26.74 27.08 -5.43
N TYR A 237 27.20 26.49 -6.52
CA TYR A 237 27.93 25.23 -6.48
C TYR A 237 29.25 25.38 -5.76
N LEU A 238 29.97 26.46 -6.05
CA LEU A 238 31.26 26.74 -5.38
C LEU A 238 31.05 27.04 -3.89
N ASP A 239 29.98 27.77 -3.55
CA ASP A 239 29.68 28.07 -2.15
C ASP A 239 29.41 26.82 -1.34
N PHE A 240 28.80 25.83 -1.96
CA PHE A 240 28.54 24.55 -1.30
C PHE A 240 29.85 23.93 -0.81
N PHE A 241 30.92 24.01 -1.62
CA PHE A 241 32.20 23.46 -1.22
C PHE A 241 32.99 24.39 -0.31
N LYS A 242 32.68 25.66 -0.33
CA LYS A 242 33.39 26.61 0.53
C LYS A 242 32.75 26.76 1.89
N GLY A 243 31.55 26.36 2.04
CA GLY A 243 30.78 26.49 3.25
C GLY A 243 31.23 25.57 4.37
N GLU A 244 32.33 24.85 4.16
CA GLU A 244 32.88 23.98 5.19
C GLU A 244 33.65 24.74 6.25
#